data_7695bc5003139e25d5d86f289361f05b
#
_entry.id   7695bc5003139e25d5d86f289361f05b
#
_cell.length_a   1.000
_cell.length_b   1.000
_cell.length_c   1.000
_cell.angle_alpha   90.00
_cell.angle_beta   90.00
_cell.angle_gamma   90.00
#
_symmetry.space_group_name_H-M   'P 1'
#
loop_
_entity.id
_entity.type
_entity.pdbx_description
1 polymer ?
#
loop_
_entity_poly.entity_id
_entity_poly.type
_entity_poly.pdbx_seq_one_letter_code
_entity_poly.pdbx_strand_id
1 'polypeptide(L)'
;MQRKRRKKKRFGVFLFLLVVCIGIGIMFVPWAMQPENFREVKNKINGFLYKEDFPDSYNAKSLILVDCSDDEIFVSKNENEPQIPASLAKLFVIEYASTLADLDSIVVADYGAISLTKPGSSVAQIKEKEYFLHNLFAAMLVPSGNDAAYVVADYCGGLLSPQAESCQERVRIFMENLNLHLQQQGYLDTVLYDPSGFDMEALTTTLDLKEVVYRLLEYSWFREIVSQNTY
;
A
#
# COMPACT_ATOMS: atom_id res chain seq x y z
N MET A 1 -56.19 34.73 -15.07
CA MET A 1 -56.17 33.46 -14.29
C MET A 1 -54.95 32.57 -14.53
N GLN A 2 -54.29 32.61 -15.67
CA GLN A 2 -53.13 31.71 -15.98
C GLN A 2 -51.85 32.00 -15.16
N ARG A 3 -51.55 33.22 -14.71
CA ARG A 3 -50.34 33.61 -13.99
C ARG A 3 -50.28 33.01 -12.55
N LYS A 4 -51.44 32.82 -11.90
CA LYS A 4 -51.55 32.18 -10.54
C LYS A 4 -51.31 30.65 -10.58
N ARG A 5 -51.68 29.96 -11.69
CA ARG A 5 -51.46 28.50 -11.84
C ARG A 5 -49.99 28.15 -12.09
N ARG A 6 -49.24 29.00 -12.84
CA ARG A 6 -47.79 28.79 -13.07
C ARG A 6 -46.96 28.96 -11.79
N LYS A 7 -47.30 29.93 -10.91
CA LYS A 7 -46.61 30.10 -9.62
C LYS A 7 -46.86 28.92 -8.68
N LYS A 8 -48.06 28.36 -8.60
CA LYS A 8 -48.34 27.15 -7.77
C LYS A 8 -47.60 25.91 -8.27
N LYS A 9 -47.48 25.70 -9.60
CA LYS A 9 -46.69 24.58 -10.14
C LYS A 9 -45.21 24.74 -9.84
N ARG A 10 -44.61 25.92 -9.97
CA ARG A 10 -43.22 26.18 -9.64
C ARG A 10 -42.94 26.01 -8.16
N PHE A 11 -43.84 26.42 -7.28
CA PHE A 11 -43.71 26.23 -5.85
C PHE A 11 -43.82 24.73 -5.45
N GLY A 12 -44.71 23.97 -6.07
CA GLY A 12 -44.81 22.52 -5.85
C GLY A 12 -43.55 21.75 -6.30
N VAL A 13 -42.97 22.13 -7.43
CA VAL A 13 -41.71 21.57 -7.90
C VAL A 13 -40.54 21.92 -6.96
N PHE A 14 -40.49 23.17 -6.51
CA PHE A 14 -39.46 23.59 -5.53
C PHE A 14 -39.59 22.83 -4.19
N LEU A 15 -40.84 22.69 -3.67
CA LEU A 15 -41.08 21.95 -2.44
C LEU A 15 -40.73 20.45 -2.59
N PHE A 16 -41.06 19.86 -3.73
CA PHE A 16 -40.69 18.47 -4.04
C PHE A 16 -39.17 18.29 -4.08
N LEU A 17 -38.43 19.18 -4.78
CA LEU A 17 -36.97 19.14 -4.81
C LEU A 17 -36.37 19.33 -3.42
N LEU A 18 -36.92 20.23 -2.60
CA LEU A 18 -36.48 20.45 -1.23
C LEU A 18 -36.66 19.18 -0.38
N VAL A 19 -37.81 18.51 -0.49
CA VAL A 19 -38.07 17.25 0.23
C VAL A 19 -37.13 16.14 -0.23
N VAL A 20 -36.85 16.04 -1.53
CA VAL A 20 -35.90 15.08 -2.07
C VAL A 20 -34.47 15.36 -1.55
N CYS A 21 -34.05 16.62 -1.56
CA CYS A 21 -32.73 17.01 -1.01
C CYS A 21 -32.63 16.71 0.48
N ILE A 22 -33.67 16.98 1.27
CA ILE A 22 -33.72 16.64 2.71
C ILE A 22 -33.68 15.11 2.88
N GLY A 23 -34.45 14.36 2.10
CA GLY A 23 -34.46 12.89 2.14
C GLY A 23 -33.08 12.28 1.84
N ILE A 24 -32.41 12.79 0.78
CA ILE A 24 -31.05 12.41 0.44
C ILE A 24 -30.09 12.78 1.58
N GLY A 25 -30.21 13.98 2.16
CA GLY A 25 -29.40 14.40 3.30
C GLY A 25 -29.55 13.50 4.51
N ILE A 26 -30.79 13.12 4.86
CA ILE A 26 -31.07 12.22 6.01
C ILE A 26 -30.43 10.83 5.81
N MET A 27 -30.37 10.33 4.59
CA MET A 27 -29.74 9.03 4.30
C MET A 27 -28.22 9.13 4.11
N PHE A 28 -27.77 10.18 3.45
CA PHE A 28 -26.37 10.34 3.08
C PHE A 28 -25.50 10.80 4.26
N VAL A 29 -25.99 11.72 5.09
CA VAL A 29 -25.22 12.27 6.22
C VAL A 29 -24.84 11.19 7.25
N PRO A 30 -25.72 10.32 7.73
CA PRO A 30 -25.33 9.26 8.67
C PRO A 30 -24.37 8.25 8.04
N TRP A 31 -24.54 7.95 6.75
CA TRP A 31 -23.61 7.09 6.01
C TRP A 31 -22.24 7.77 5.86
N ALA A 32 -22.20 9.02 5.47
CA ALA A 32 -20.97 9.79 5.30
C ALA A 32 -20.24 10.07 6.62
N MET A 33 -20.94 10.07 7.76
CA MET A 33 -20.37 10.28 9.10
C MET A 33 -19.76 9.01 9.70
N GLN A 34 -19.92 7.84 9.09
CA GLN A 34 -19.14 6.67 9.47
C GLN A 34 -17.67 6.91 9.16
N PRO A 35 -16.72 6.57 10.05
CA PRO A 35 -15.30 6.93 9.89
C PRO A 35 -14.70 6.53 8.54
N GLU A 36 -15.03 5.33 8.05
CA GLU A 36 -14.62 4.78 6.77
C GLU A 36 -15.17 5.56 5.56
N ASN A 37 -16.44 5.97 5.61
CA ASN A 37 -17.10 6.71 4.52
C ASN A 37 -16.79 8.21 4.57
N PHE A 38 -16.64 8.75 5.80
CA PHE A 38 -16.28 10.16 6.00
C PHE A 38 -14.94 10.50 5.34
N ARG A 39 -13.96 9.61 5.51
CA ARG A 39 -12.66 9.72 4.88
C ARG A 39 -12.77 9.76 3.35
N GLU A 40 -13.53 8.84 2.76
CA GLU A 40 -13.74 8.79 1.31
C GLU A 40 -14.45 10.05 0.77
N VAL A 41 -15.51 10.50 1.46
CA VAL A 41 -16.25 11.71 1.08
C VAL A 41 -15.39 12.95 1.21
N LYS A 42 -14.62 13.08 2.31
CA LYS A 42 -13.68 14.18 2.54
C LYS A 42 -12.64 14.23 1.42
N ASN A 43 -12.02 13.09 1.08
CA ASN A 43 -11.01 13.00 0.02
C ASN A 43 -11.56 13.37 -1.37
N LYS A 44 -12.78 12.92 -1.70
CA LYS A 44 -13.46 13.31 -2.95
C LYS A 44 -13.78 14.81 -3.00
N ILE A 45 -14.23 15.38 -1.87
CA ILE A 45 -14.51 16.82 -1.79
C ILE A 45 -13.21 17.62 -1.90
N ASN A 46 -12.17 17.23 -1.20
CA ASN A 46 -10.87 17.91 -1.26
C ASN A 46 -10.27 17.80 -2.66
N GLY A 47 -10.29 16.63 -3.30
CA GLY A 47 -9.85 16.46 -4.68
C GLY A 47 -10.63 17.30 -5.69
N PHE A 48 -11.90 17.63 -5.39
CA PHE A 48 -12.69 18.54 -6.23
C PHE A 48 -12.42 20.03 -5.96
N LEU A 49 -12.22 20.41 -4.69
CA LEU A 49 -12.03 21.81 -4.27
C LEU A 49 -10.59 22.28 -4.43
N TYR A 50 -9.62 21.42 -4.24
CA TYR A 50 -8.18 21.70 -4.27
C TYR A 50 -7.50 21.08 -5.49
N LYS A 51 -8.22 20.96 -6.60
CA LYS A 51 -7.62 20.62 -7.88
C LYS A 51 -6.75 21.78 -8.33
N GLU A 52 -5.63 21.98 -7.64
CA GLU A 52 -4.56 22.80 -8.17
C GLU A 52 -4.02 22.07 -9.40
N ASP A 53 -4.01 22.77 -10.53
CA ASP A 53 -3.28 22.31 -11.70
C ASP A 53 -1.82 22.17 -11.27
N PHE A 54 -1.40 20.92 -11.04
CA PHE A 54 0.00 20.63 -10.72
C PHE A 54 0.85 21.19 -11.85
N PRO A 55 1.88 21.97 -11.56
CA PRO A 55 2.78 22.42 -12.61
C PRO A 55 3.32 21.18 -13.34
N ASP A 56 3.33 21.20 -14.66
CA ASP A 56 3.96 20.19 -15.53
C ASP A 56 5.43 19.92 -15.18
N SER A 57 5.99 20.71 -14.26
CA SER A 57 7.33 20.58 -13.71
C SER A 57 7.58 19.33 -12.85
N TYR A 58 6.53 18.64 -12.36
CA TYR A 58 6.72 17.38 -11.65
C TYR A 58 6.78 16.20 -12.63
N ASN A 59 7.98 15.67 -12.83
CA ASN A 59 8.25 14.53 -13.72
C ASN A 59 7.70 13.19 -13.21
N ALA A 60 7.10 13.14 -12.01
CA ALA A 60 6.49 11.95 -11.47
C ALA A 60 5.26 11.55 -12.32
N LYS A 61 5.17 10.27 -12.71
CA LYS A 61 3.99 9.72 -13.39
C LYS A 61 2.79 9.68 -12.45
N SER A 62 2.99 9.20 -11.23
CA SER A 62 1.99 9.16 -10.16
C SER A 62 2.57 9.78 -8.90
N LEU A 63 1.74 10.47 -8.13
CA LEU A 63 2.13 11.19 -6.92
C LEU A 63 0.96 11.26 -5.96
N ILE A 64 1.24 11.13 -4.67
CA ILE A 64 0.33 11.48 -3.59
C ILE A 64 1.11 12.20 -2.50
N LEU A 65 0.57 13.31 -2.00
CA LEU A 65 1.04 14.03 -0.82
C LEU A 65 -0.11 14.09 0.18
N VAL A 66 0.13 13.60 1.37
CA VAL A 66 -0.91 13.42 2.38
C VAL A 66 -0.40 13.78 3.77
N ASP A 67 -1.25 14.40 4.59
CA ASP A 67 -1.00 14.57 6.00
C ASP A 67 -1.32 13.28 6.75
N CYS A 68 -0.32 12.68 7.40
CA CYS A 68 -0.50 11.45 8.16
C CYS A 68 -1.33 11.64 9.45
N SER A 69 -1.58 12.87 9.89
CA SER A 69 -2.32 13.12 11.12
C SER A 69 -3.83 13.00 10.96
N ASP A 70 -4.36 13.33 9.79
CA ASP A 70 -5.80 13.35 9.52
C ASP A 70 -6.19 12.76 8.15
N ASP A 71 -5.20 12.20 7.43
CA ASP A 71 -5.35 11.62 6.09
C ASP A 71 -5.80 12.64 5.02
N GLU A 72 -5.52 13.93 5.24
CA GLU A 72 -5.81 14.96 4.24
C GLU A 72 -4.86 14.82 3.05
N ILE A 73 -5.43 14.61 1.86
CA ILE A 73 -4.67 14.57 0.62
C ILE A 73 -4.50 16.01 0.12
N PHE A 74 -3.29 16.56 0.25
CA PHE A 74 -2.96 17.87 -0.29
C PHE A 74 -2.84 17.84 -1.80
N VAL A 75 -2.33 16.74 -2.33
CA VAL A 75 -2.02 16.61 -3.74
C VAL A 75 -2.15 15.17 -4.16
N SER A 76 -2.78 14.94 -5.32
CA SER A 76 -2.73 13.65 -5.99
C SER A 76 -2.60 13.83 -7.51
N LYS A 77 -1.88 12.89 -8.14
CA LYS A 77 -1.75 12.77 -9.58
C LYS A 77 -1.72 11.29 -9.92
N ASN A 78 -2.69 10.82 -10.70
CA ASN A 78 -2.77 9.43 -11.17
C ASN A 78 -2.62 8.41 -10.03
N GLU A 79 -3.20 8.70 -8.87
CA GLU A 79 -3.03 7.91 -7.64
C GLU A 79 -3.54 6.48 -7.76
N ASN A 80 -4.49 6.23 -8.68
CA ASN A 80 -5.05 4.92 -8.98
C ASN A 80 -4.45 4.28 -10.25
N GLU A 81 -3.49 4.95 -10.90
CA GLU A 81 -2.87 4.41 -12.12
C GLU A 81 -1.76 3.41 -11.73
N PRO A 82 -1.84 2.14 -12.17
CA PRO A 82 -0.82 1.15 -11.87
C PRO A 82 0.55 1.55 -12.44
N GLN A 83 1.57 1.46 -11.59
CA GLN A 83 2.96 1.73 -11.92
C GLN A 83 3.84 0.58 -11.42
N ILE A 84 5.02 0.41 -12.01
CA ILE A 84 6.02 -0.54 -11.54
C ILE A 84 6.58 -0.04 -10.20
N PRO A 85 6.44 -0.83 -9.10
CA PRO A 85 6.86 -0.39 -7.76
C PRO A 85 8.38 -0.32 -7.60
N ALA A 86 9.13 -1.11 -8.35
CA ALA A 86 10.53 -1.37 -8.08
C ALA A 86 10.73 -1.76 -6.59
N SER A 87 11.76 -1.28 -5.93
CA SER A 87 12.05 -1.61 -4.52
C SER A 87 10.97 -1.21 -3.51
N LEU A 88 9.97 -0.41 -3.88
CA LEU A 88 8.84 -0.13 -3.01
C LEU A 88 7.98 -1.39 -2.75
N ALA A 89 8.07 -2.41 -3.60
CA ALA A 89 7.49 -3.74 -3.38
C ALA A 89 7.87 -4.34 -2.01
N LYS A 90 9.08 -4.04 -1.51
CA LYS A 90 9.57 -4.52 -0.22
C LYS A 90 8.72 -4.07 0.98
N LEU A 91 7.97 -2.98 0.86
CA LEU A 91 7.06 -2.52 1.90
C LEU A 91 5.93 -3.53 2.11
N PHE A 92 5.33 -4.03 1.05
CA PHE A 92 4.30 -5.07 1.11
C PHE A 92 4.86 -6.41 1.60
N VAL A 93 6.09 -6.75 1.18
CA VAL A 93 6.78 -7.97 1.61
C VAL A 93 7.02 -7.95 3.12
N ILE A 94 7.50 -6.84 3.67
CA ILE A 94 7.76 -6.68 5.10
C ILE A 94 6.46 -6.65 5.90
N GLU A 95 5.43 -5.95 5.41
CA GLU A 95 4.13 -5.92 6.05
C GLU A 95 3.59 -7.34 6.21
N TYR A 96 3.55 -8.12 5.14
CA TYR A 96 3.08 -9.49 5.20
C TYR A 96 3.98 -10.40 6.05
N ALA A 97 5.30 -10.34 5.87
CA ALA A 97 6.25 -11.17 6.63
C ALA A 97 6.14 -10.91 8.14
N SER A 98 5.87 -9.67 8.56
CA SER A 98 5.68 -9.32 9.98
C SER A 98 4.42 -9.94 10.60
N THR A 99 3.47 -10.40 9.79
CA THR A 99 2.29 -11.14 10.27
C THR A 99 2.55 -12.63 10.46
N LEU A 100 3.63 -13.17 9.87
CA LEU A 100 3.95 -14.60 9.87
C LEU A 100 4.94 -15.01 10.95
N ALA A 101 5.77 -14.09 11.43
CA ALA A 101 6.82 -14.40 12.40
C ALA A 101 7.16 -13.21 13.30
N ASP A 102 7.60 -13.51 14.51
CA ASP A 102 8.09 -12.50 15.44
C ASP A 102 9.40 -11.88 14.94
N LEU A 103 9.60 -10.59 15.24
CA LEU A 103 10.79 -9.83 14.83
C LEU A 103 12.11 -10.40 15.38
N ASP A 104 12.06 -11.05 16.54
CA ASP A 104 13.20 -11.70 17.18
C ASP A 104 13.39 -13.15 16.71
N SER A 105 12.62 -13.61 15.72
CA SER A 105 12.83 -14.92 15.12
C SER A 105 14.20 -15.02 14.48
N ILE A 106 14.87 -16.14 14.72
CA ILE A 106 16.17 -16.44 14.10
C ILE A 106 15.93 -17.02 12.72
N VAL A 107 16.46 -16.34 11.71
CA VAL A 107 16.41 -16.72 10.30
C VAL A 107 17.80 -17.19 9.86
N VAL A 108 17.90 -18.43 9.41
CA VAL A 108 19.14 -18.96 8.80
C VAL A 108 19.14 -18.53 7.32
N ALA A 109 20.06 -17.65 6.96
CA ALA A 109 20.22 -17.25 5.56
C ALA A 109 20.93 -18.37 4.78
N ASP A 110 20.18 -19.02 3.88
CA ASP A 110 20.67 -20.08 3.01
C ASP A 110 21.26 -19.50 1.71
N TYR A 111 22.36 -20.07 1.24
CA TYR A 111 22.95 -19.69 -0.04
C TYR A 111 21.97 -19.84 -1.21
N GLY A 112 21.09 -20.85 -1.16
CA GLY A 112 20.05 -21.05 -2.17
C GLY A 112 19.13 -19.84 -2.29
N ALA A 113 18.69 -19.26 -1.16
CA ALA A 113 17.86 -18.05 -1.14
C ALA A 113 18.65 -16.82 -1.63
N ILE A 114 19.87 -16.61 -1.12
CA ILE A 114 20.74 -15.50 -1.53
C ILE A 114 21.01 -15.56 -3.04
N SER A 115 21.23 -16.74 -3.60
CA SER A 115 21.56 -16.94 -5.03
C SER A 115 20.41 -16.64 -5.99
N LEU A 116 19.16 -16.50 -5.50
CA LEU A 116 18.01 -16.07 -6.29
C LEU A 116 18.06 -14.57 -6.63
N THR A 117 18.92 -13.82 -5.95
CA THR A 117 19.11 -12.39 -6.19
C THR A 117 19.60 -12.13 -7.61
N LYS A 118 18.92 -11.26 -8.34
CA LYS A 118 19.26 -10.95 -9.73
C LYS A 118 20.56 -10.15 -9.83
N PRO A 119 21.44 -10.47 -10.77
CA PRO A 119 22.67 -9.71 -10.99
C PRO A 119 22.38 -8.23 -11.28
N GLY A 120 23.22 -7.34 -10.73
CA GLY A 120 23.10 -5.90 -10.92
C GLY A 120 22.07 -5.20 -10.04
N SER A 121 21.37 -5.94 -9.16
CA SER A 121 20.46 -5.36 -8.18
C SER A 121 21.19 -4.90 -6.90
N SER A 122 20.50 -4.06 -6.10
CA SER A 122 21.00 -3.65 -4.78
C SER A 122 21.09 -4.83 -3.84
N VAL A 123 22.18 -4.95 -3.08
CA VAL A 123 22.38 -6.02 -2.09
C VAL A 123 22.86 -5.45 -0.76
N ALA A 124 22.42 -6.05 0.33
CA ALA A 124 22.89 -5.78 1.69
C ALA A 124 24.13 -6.62 2.06
N GLN A 125 24.62 -7.45 1.15
CA GLN A 125 25.73 -8.38 1.33
C GLN A 125 25.47 -9.44 2.42
N ILE A 126 24.26 -9.99 2.43
CA ILE A 126 23.85 -11.06 3.35
C ILE A 126 24.81 -12.27 3.19
N LYS A 127 25.23 -12.83 4.31
CA LYS A 127 26.09 -14.02 4.39
C LYS A 127 25.28 -15.22 4.89
N GLU A 128 25.80 -16.43 4.63
CA GLU A 128 25.24 -17.68 5.17
C GLU A 128 25.49 -17.76 6.69
N LYS A 129 24.57 -17.21 7.46
CA LYS A 129 24.56 -17.23 8.93
C LYS A 129 23.17 -16.94 9.47
N GLU A 130 23.05 -16.95 10.76
CA GLU A 130 21.83 -16.56 11.47
C GLU A 130 21.69 -15.04 11.56
N TYR A 131 20.45 -14.56 11.40
CA TYR A 131 20.04 -13.17 11.58
C TYR A 131 18.73 -13.12 12.36
N PHE A 132 18.53 -12.10 13.14
CA PHE A 132 17.18 -11.78 13.59
C PHE A 132 16.36 -11.22 12.42
N LEU A 133 15.06 -11.53 12.38
CA LEU A 133 14.17 -11.09 11.29
C LEU A 133 14.17 -9.55 11.15
N HIS A 134 14.13 -8.81 12.26
CA HIS A 134 14.20 -7.34 12.23
C HIS A 134 15.49 -6.81 11.57
N ASN A 135 16.62 -7.50 11.69
CA ASN A 135 17.86 -7.11 11.01
C ASN A 135 17.76 -7.33 9.50
N LEU A 136 17.06 -8.38 9.06
CA LEU A 136 16.80 -8.58 7.64
C LEU A 136 15.83 -7.52 7.09
N PHE A 137 14.84 -7.10 7.87
CA PHE A 137 13.98 -5.98 7.50
C PHE A 137 14.77 -4.67 7.36
N ALA A 138 15.70 -4.39 8.28
CA ALA A 138 16.60 -3.25 8.14
C ALA A 138 17.47 -3.37 6.88
N ALA A 139 18.00 -4.57 6.58
CA ALA A 139 18.76 -4.84 5.37
C ALA A 139 17.94 -4.67 4.09
N MET A 140 16.64 -4.93 4.13
CA MET A 140 15.72 -4.68 3.01
C MET A 140 15.44 -3.19 2.80
N LEU A 141 15.26 -2.43 3.88
CA LEU A 141 14.77 -1.06 3.82
C LEU A 141 15.89 -0.03 3.64
N VAL A 142 16.99 -0.12 4.41
CA VAL A 142 18.02 0.93 4.42
C VAL A 142 18.91 0.87 3.17
N PRO A 143 19.65 -0.24 2.87
CA PRO A 143 20.43 -0.37 1.65
C PRO A 143 19.60 -0.89 0.45
N SER A 144 18.31 -1.15 0.66
CA SER A 144 17.42 -1.76 -0.35
C SER A 144 17.87 -3.17 -0.79
N GLY A 145 18.36 -4.00 0.16
CA GLY A 145 18.94 -5.32 -0.13
C GLY A 145 17.94 -6.31 -0.73
N ASN A 146 18.17 -6.71 -1.98
CA ASN A 146 17.37 -7.73 -2.65
C ASN A 146 17.69 -9.13 -2.10
N ASP A 147 18.95 -9.39 -1.75
CA ASP A 147 19.41 -10.62 -1.08
C ASP A 147 18.65 -10.86 0.23
N ALA A 148 18.50 -9.83 1.06
CA ALA A 148 17.71 -9.89 2.28
C ALA A 148 16.23 -10.20 2.00
N ALA A 149 15.65 -9.63 0.95
CA ALA A 149 14.26 -9.88 0.57
C ALA A 149 14.01 -11.35 0.20
N TYR A 150 14.92 -11.96 -0.58
CA TYR A 150 14.82 -13.38 -0.90
C TYR A 150 15.00 -14.29 0.33
N VAL A 151 15.88 -13.94 1.26
CA VAL A 151 16.06 -14.70 2.52
C VAL A 151 14.80 -14.62 3.40
N VAL A 152 14.17 -13.45 3.51
CA VAL A 152 12.91 -13.29 4.24
C VAL A 152 11.78 -14.09 3.57
N ALA A 153 11.66 -14.03 2.25
CA ALA A 153 10.64 -14.77 1.51
C ALA A 153 10.85 -16.28 1.59
N ASP A 154 12.09 -16.77 1.57
CA ASP A 154 12.44 -18.16 1.78
C ASP A 154 12.04 -18.64 3.17
N TYR A 155 12.42 -17.92 4.21
CA TYR A 155 12.07 -18.24 5.59
C TYR A 155 10.56 -18.29 5.81
N CYS A 156 9.85 -17.24 5.41
CA CYS A 156 8.39 -17.18 5.58
C CYS A 156 7.66 -18.23 4.73
N GLY A 157 8.16 -18.51 3.52
CA GLY A 157 7.64 -19.60 2.69
C GLY A 157 7.80 -20.97 3.33
N GLY A 158 8.90 -21.19 4.04
CA GLY A 158 9.12 -22.40 4.84
C GLY A 158 8.16 -22.51 6.03
N LEU A 159 7.76 -21.40 6.66
CA LEU A 159 6.72 -21.38 7.69
C LEU A 159 5.35 -21.74 7.13
N LEU A 160 5.02 -21.22 5.93
CA LEU A 160 3.75 -21.49 5.24
C LEU A 160 3.66 -22.93 4.72
N SER A 161 4.79 -23.51 4.31
CA SER A 161 4.86 -24.88 3.77
C SER A 161 6.14 -25.57 4.23
N PRO A 162 6.13 -26.21 5.42
CA PRO A 162 7.30 -26.90 5.96
C PRO A 162 7.83 -28.06 5.11
N GLN A 163 7.00 -28.56 4.17
CA GLN A 163 7.37 -29.65 3.25
C GLN A 163 8.04 -29.17 1.96
N ALA A 164 8.14 -27.83 1.74
CA ALA A 164 8.81 -27.30 0.55
C ALA A 164 10.32 -27.56 0.62
N GLU A 165 10.85 -28.22 -0.41
CA GLU A 165 12.22 -28.76 -0.39
C GLU A 165 13.29 -27.76 -0.88
N SER A 166 12.89 -26.77 -1.69
CA SER A 166 13.83 -25.81 -2.27
C SER A 166 13.53 -24.36 -1.90
N CYS A 167 14.56 -23.52 -1.89
CA CYS A 167 14.40 -22.07 -1.69
C CYS A 167 13.50 -21.45 -2.76
N GLN A 168 13.60 -21.88 -4.03
CA GLN A 168 12.72 -21.39 -5.10
C GLN A 168 11.26 -21.71 -4.81
N GLU A 169 10.97 -22.93 -4.33
CA GLU A 169 9.62 -23.33 -4.00
C GLU A 169 9.07 -22.52 -2.82
N ARG A 170 9.86 -22.36 -1.75
CA ARG A 170 9.45 -21.55 -0.58
C ARG A 170 9.20 -20.09 -0.95
N VAL A 171 10.09 -19.49 -1.74
CA VAL A 171 9.88 -18.12 -2.25
C VAL A 171 8.61 -18.01 -3.10
N ARG A 172 8.36 -18.97 -3.99
CA ARG A 172 7.12 -19.00 -4.81
C ARG A 172 5.88 -19.08 -3.91
N ILE A 173 5.87 -19.98 -2.92
CA ILE A 173 4.76 -20.14 -1.97
C ILE A 173 4.54 -18.83 -1.20
N PHE A 174 5.60 -18.19 -0.74
CA PHE A 174 5.50 -16.90 -0.08
C PHE A 174 4.84 -15.85 -0.98
N MET A 175 5.29 -15.72 -2.24
CA MET A 175 4.74 -14.72 -3.18
C MET A 175 3.28 -14.98 -3.55
N GLU A 176 2.88 -16.24 -3.71
CA GLU A 176 1.48 -16.60 -3.94
C GLU A 176 0.58 -16.19 -2.75
N ASN A 177 1.02 -16.49 -1.52
CA ASN A 177 0.30 -16.11 -0.32
C ASN A 177 0.33 -14.59 -0.06
N LEU A 178 1.45 -13.93 -0.37
CA LEU A 178 1.53 -12.46 -0.33
C LEU A 178 0.46 -11.84 -1.24
N ASN A 179 0.34 -12.26 -2.50
CA ASN A 179 -0.67 -11.69 -3.41
C ASN A 179 -2.11 -11.98 -2.92
N LEU A 180 -2.37 -13.13 -2.31
CA LEU A 180 -3.66 -13.39 -1.66
C LEU A 180 -3.89 -12.45 -0.47
N HIS A 181 -2.88 -12.24 0.37
CA HIS A 181 -2.93 -11.30 1.48
C HIS A 181 -3.19 -9.87 0.98
N LEU A 182 -2.50 -9.42 -0.06
CA LEU A 182 -2.71 -8.09 -0.64
C LEU A 182 -4.17 -7.86 -1.04
N GLN A 183 -4.78 -8.82 -1.72
CA GLN A 183 -6.20 -8.75 -2.09
C GLN A 183 -7.11 -8.69 -0.86
N GLN A 184 -6.84 -9.51 0.17
CA GLN A 184 -7.62 -9.53 1.43
C GLN A 184 -7.50 -8.22 2.20
N GLN A 185 -6.35 -7.55 2.12
CA GLN A 185 -6.12 -6.25 2.75
C GLN A 185 -6.67 -5.06 1.94
N GLY A 186 -7.18 -5.31 0.73
CA GLY A 186 -7.77 -4.29 -0.12
C GLY A 186 -6.79 -3.61 -1.09
N TYR A 187 -5.57 -4.13 -1.25
CA TYR A 187 -4.60 -3.68 -2.25
C TYR A 187 -4.92 -4.31 -3.61
N LEU A 188 -6.04 -3.90 -4.21
CA LEU A 188 -6.62 -4.58 -5.37
C LEU A 188 -5.84 -4.35 -6.67
N ASP A 189 -5.06 -3.28 -6.74
CA ASP A 189 -4.28 -2.89 -7.91
C ASP A 189 -2.78 -3.22 -7.74
N THR A 190 -2.44 -3.98 -6.67
CA THR A 190 -1.07 -4.43 -6.40
C THR A 190 -0.92 -5.92 -6.70
N VAL A 191 0.07 -6.25 -7.55
CA VAL A 191 0.50 -7.62 -7.83
C VAL A 191 2.03 -7.66 -7.92
N LEU A 192 2.65 -8.61 -7.20
CA LEU A 192 4.10 -8.74 -7.10
C LEU A 192 4.53 -10.15 -7.52
N TYR A 193 5.63 -10.25 -8.27
CA TYR A 193 6.15 -11.52 -8.79
C TYR A 193 7.46 -11.96 -8.14
N ASP A 194 8.18 -11.05 -7.49
CA ASP A 194 9.38 -11.35 -6.70
C ASP A 194 9.43 -10.48 -5.43
N PRO A 195 10.15 -10.91 -4.37
CA PRO A 195 10.14 -10.20 -3.09
C PRO A 195 10.97 -8.91 -3.10
N SER A 196 11.71 -8.63 -4.17
CA SER A 196 12.62 -7.50 -4.24
C SER A 196 12.07 -6.33 -5.07
N GLY A 197 11.05 -6.58 -5.90
CA GLY A 197 10.50 -5.63 -6.85
C GLY A 197 11.38 -5.44 -8.09
N PHE A 198 12.19 -6.43 -8.43
CA PHE A 198 13.03 -6.41 -9.63
C PHE A 198 12.23 -6.79 -10.89
N ASP A 199 11.13 -7.50 -10.73
CA ASP A 199 10.27 -7.91 -11.82
C ASP A 199 9.52 -6.72 -12.43
N MET A 200 9.60 -6.58 -13.74
CA MET A 200 9.03 -5.45 -14.48
C MET A 200 7.53 -5.59 -14.76
N GLU A 201 6.95 -6.75 -14.49
CA GLU A 201 5.51 -6.99 -14.60
C GLU A 201 4.77 -6.68 -13.30
N ALA A 202 5.50 -6.47 -12.20
CA ALA A 202 4.93 -6.06 -10.91
C ALA A 202 4.26 -4.69 -11.03
N LEU A 203 3.09 -4.57 -10.43
CA LEU A 203 2.27 -3.35 -10.45
C LEU A 203 1.82 -2.98 -9.05
N THR A 204 1.71 -1.68 -8.81
CA THR A 204 1.05 -1.08 -7.63
C THR A 204 0.57 0.33 -7.95
N THR A 205 -0.24 0.90 -7.08
CA THR A 205 -0.67 2.31 -7.17
C THR A 205 -0.07 3.13 -6.03
N THR A 206 -0.01 4.45 -6.18
CA THR A 206 0.42 5.32 -5.06
C THR A 206 -0.60 5.30 -3.93
N LEU A 207 -1.85 4.95 -4.20
CA LEU A 207 -2.88 4.79 -3.19
C LEU A 207 -2.61 3.54 -2.34
N ASP A 208 -2.33 2.38 -2.95
CA ASP A 208 -1.97 1.16 -2.24
C ASP A 208 -0.66 1.34 -1.44
N LEU A 209 0.33 2.04 -2.05
CA LEU A 209 1.57 2.40 -1.35
C LEU A 209 1.32 3.29 -0.13
N LYS A 210 0.41 4.25 -0.21
CA LYS A 210 0.02 5.06 0.95
C LYS A 210 -0.53 4.19 2.08
N GLU A 211 -1.42 3.28 1.76
CA GLU A 211 -2.06 2.43 2.77
C GLU A 211 -1.06 1.48 3.44
N VAL A 212 -0.15 0.84 2.70
CA VAL A 212 0.87 -0.02 3.31
C VAL A 212 1.84 0.78 4.18
N VAL A 213 2.22 1.99 3.76
CA VAL A 213 3.08 2.87 4.56
C VAL A 213 2.38 3.26 5.86
N TYR A 214 1.09 3.60 5.83
CA TYR A 214 0.32 3.94 7.03
C TYR A 214 0.30 2.79 8.04
N ARG A 215 0.00 1.56 7.58
CA ARG A 215 0.03 0.38 8.44
C ARG A 215 1.42 0.14 9.05
N LEU A 216 2.46 0.24 8.23
CA LEU A 216 3.83 0.07 8.72
C LEU A 216 4.23 1.16 9.72
N LEU A 217 3.79 2.41 9.54
CA LEU A 217 4.06 3.50 10.46
C LEU A 217 3.40 3.32 11.84
N GLU A 218 2.41 2.47 12.00
CA GLU A 218 1.85 2.11 13.31
C GLU A 218 2.87 1.35 14.17
N TYR A 219 3.79 0.61 13.56
CA TYR A 219 4.81 -0.17 14.26
C TYR A 219 6.02 0.69 14.65
N SER A 220 6.39 0.66 15.93
CA SER A 220 7.58 1.37 16.43
C SER A 220 8.87 0.89 15.77
N TRP A 221 9.01 -0.42 15.56
CA TRP A 221 10.16 -1.02 14.92
C TRP A 221 10.38 -0.53 13.49
N PHE A 222 9.29 -0.33 12.74
CA PHE A 222 9.41 0.19 11.37
C PHE A 222 9.92 1.64 11.37
N ARG A 223 9.33 2.51 12.21
CA ARG A 223 9.78 3.90 12.36
C ARG A 223 11.25 3.98 12.78
N GLU A 224 11.68 3.08 13.68
CA GLU A 224 13.07 3.00 14.12
C GLU A 224 14.01 2.63 12.98
N ILE A 225 13.67 1.62 12.17
CA ILE A 225 14.46 1.20 11.00
C ILE A 225 14.57 2.33 9.97
N VAL A 226 13.43 2.94 9.57
CA VAL A 226 13.45 3.95 8.48
C VAL A 226 14.02 5.30 8.92
N SER A 227 14.22 5.52 10.22
CA SER A 227 14.93 6.70 10.75
C SER A 227 16.45 6.59 10.68
N GLN A 228 16.98 5.40 10.35
CA GLN A 228 18.43 5.18 10.28
C GLN A 228 19.02 5.78 9.01
N ASN A 229 20.19 6.41 9.13
CA ASN A 229 20.93 6.96 7.99
C ASN A 229 21.97 5.97 7.41
N THR A 230 22.28 4.91 8.13
CA THR A 230 23.27 3.88 7.75
C THR A 230 22.82 2.52 8.27
N TYR A 231 23.23 1.49 7.56
CA TYR A 231 23.02 0.08 7.89
C TYR A 231 24.37 -0.61 8.15
#